data_b718d4b7a065c0dbfcaaa50ba9676224
#
_entry.id   b718d4b7a065c0dbfcaaa50ba9676224
#
_cell.length_a   1.000
_cell.length_b   1.000
_cell.length_c   1.000
_cell.angle_alpha   90.00
_cell.angle_beta   90.00
_cell.angle_gamma   90.00
#
_symmetry.space_group_name_H-M   'P 1'
#
loop_
_entity.id
_entity.type
_entity.pdbx_description
1 polymer ?
#
loop_
_entity_poly.entity_id
_entity_poly.type
_entity_poly.pdbx_seq_one_letter_code
_entity_poly.pdbx_strand_id
1 'polypeptide(L)'
;MGICSVVITTDEADPNARGTLAALAADPRWTLGDWRRGTLSAVLETSSVREDRRCLRWLDDQPGIVGVHLVFAHYGDDGEEGR
;
A
#
# COMPACT_ATOMS: atom_id res chain seq x y z
N MET A 1 -6.55 -10.67 -10.68
CA MET A 1 -5.49 -9.68 -10.62
C MET A 1 -6.05 -8.35 -10.16
N GLY A 2 -5.41 -7.74 -9.20
CA GLY A 2 -5.94 -6.53 -8.62
C GLY A 2 -4.94 -5.39 -8.63
N ILE A 3 -5.45 -4.16 -8.76
CA ILE A 3 -4.68 -2.94 -8.64
C ILE A 3 -5.39 -2.06 -7.63
N CYS A 4 -4.62 -1.52 -6.71
CA CYS A 4 -5.15 -0.70 -5.63
C CYS A 4 -4.25 0.52 -5.47
N SER A 5 -4.85 1.71 -5.44
CA SER A 5 -4.12 2.95 -5.19
C SER A 5 -4.44 3.42 -3.79
N VAL A 6 -3.41 3.77 -3.05
CA VAL A 6 -3.56 4.24 -1.68
C VAL A 6 -2.73 5.49 -1.46
N VAL A 7 -3.11 6.27 -0.45
CA VAL A 7 -2.29 7.35 0.07
C VAL A 7 -1.84 6.90 1.46
N ILE A 8 -0.54 6.87 1.65
CA ILE A 8 0.06 6.43 2.91
C ILE A 8 0.50 7.67 3.67
N THR A 9 0.03 7.80 4.91
CA THR A 9 0.44 8.86 5.80
C THR A 9 1.43 8.30 6.80
N THR A 10 2.57 8.94 6.93
CA THR A 10 3.65 8.49 7.80
C THR A 10 3.89 9.51 8.89
N ASP A 11 4.54 9.06 9.96
CA ASP A 11 5.04 9.95 10.99
C ASP A 11 6.51 10.24 10.65
N GLU A 12 6.75 11.45 10.16
CA GLU A 12 8.09 11.82 9.72
C GLU A 12 9.09 11.84 10.88
N ALA A 13 8.60 12.01 12.10
CA ALA A 13 9.46 12.01 13.27
C ALA A 13 9.87 10.60 13.70
N ASP A 14 9.19 9.57 13.20
CA ASP A 14 9.48 8.20 13.55
C ASP A 14 10.57 7.66 12.62
N PRO A 15 11.75 7.31 13.13
CA PRO A 15 12.82 6.80 12.26
C PRO A 15 12.44 5.49 11.57
N ASN A 16 11.45 4.78 12.07
CA ASN A 16 11.03 3.52 11.46
C ASN A 16 10.26 3.72 10.16
N ALA A 17 9.71 4.93 9.93
CA ALA A 17 8.96 5.18 8.71
C ALA A 17 9.83 4.97 7.48
N ARG A 18 11.07 5.45 7.53
CA ARG A 18 11.99 5.29 6.41
C ARG A 18 12.28 3.84 6.10
N GLY A 19 12.45 3.03 7.14
CA GLY A 19 12.68 1.59 6.97
C GLY A 19 11.48 0.88 6.36
N THR A 20 10.28 1.26 6.78
CA THR A 20 9.06 0.69 6.23
C THR A 20 8.94 1.03 4.74
N LEU A 21 9.22 2.29 4.38
CA LEU A 21 9.15 2.68 2.97
C LEU A 21 10.21 1.96 2.13
N ALA A 22 11.38 1.72 2.70
CA ALA A 22 12.42 0.97 2.01
C ALA A 22 11.98 -0.47 1.75
N ALA A 23 11.29 -1.06 2.70
CA ALA A 23 10.77 -2.41 2.54
C ALA A 23 9.72 -2.47 1.43
N LEU A 24 8.85 -1.45 1.36
CA LEU A 24 7.86 -1.36 0.30
C LEU A 24 8.53 -1.20 -1.06
N ALA A 25 9.55 -0.35 -1.12
CA ALA A 25 10.24 -0.10 -2.39
C ALA A 25 10.93 -1.36 -2.91
N ALA A 26 11.30 -2.26 -2.03
CA ALA A 26 11.94 -3.52 -2.40
C ALA A 26 10.93 -4.59 -2.84
N ASP A 27 9.66 -4.39 -2.58
CA ASP A 27 8.61 -5.36 -2.90
C ASP A 27 8.06 -5.04 -4.29
N PRO A 28 8.20 -5.95 -5.27
CA PRO A 28 7.78 -5.67 -6.64
C PRO A 28 6.28 -5.45 -6.82
N ARG A 29 5.47 -5.81 -5.83
CA ARG A 29 4.03 -5.58 -5.91
C ARG A 29 3.68 -4.11 -5.67
N TRP A 30 4.56 -3.35 -5.06
CA TRP A 30 4.33 -1.95 -4.72
C TRP A 30 5.08 -1.02 -5.67
N THR A 31 4.41 0.03 -6.11
CA THR A 31 5.04 1.14 -6.83
C THR A 31 4.78 2.39 -6.03
N LEU A 32 5.85 3.04 -5.58
CA LEU A 32 5.72 4.18 -4.69
C LEU A 32 5.91 5.50 -5.44
N GLY A 33 5.11 6.49 -5.07
CA GLY A 33 5.30 7.85 -5.53
C GLY A 33 6.29 8.58 -4.62
N ASP A 34 6.33 9.91 -4.76
CA ASP A 34 7.21 10.73 -3.95
C ASP A 34 6.71 10.86 -2.53
N TRP A 35 7.62 10.76 -1.59
CA TRP A 35 7.32 10.93 -0.18
C TRP A 35 7.51 12.41 0.16
N ARG A 36 6.41 13.12 0.37
CA ARG A 36 6.43 14.55 0.63
C ARG A 36 5.55 14.87 1.82
N ARG A 37 6.12 15.61 2.77
CA ARG A 37 5.36 16.09 3.93
C ARG A 37 4.66 14.96 4.67
N GLY A 38 5.34 13.82 4.75
CA GLY A 38 4.81 12.68 5.46
C GLY A 38 3.78 11.86 4.71
N THR A 39 3.49 12.20 3.46
CA THR A 39 2.54 11.41 2.67
C THR A 39 3.15 10.98 1.35
N LEU A 40 2.64 9.87 0.85
CA LEU A 40 3.00 9.42 -0.49
C LEU A 40 1.86 8.60 -1.06
N SER A 41 1.75 8.60 -2.38
CA SER A 41 0.83 7.72 -3.05
C SER A 41 1.56 6.44 -3.42
N ALA A 42 0.83 5.34 -3.47
CA ALA A 42 1.40 4.05 -3.79
C ALA A 42 0.38 3.22 -4.55
N VAL A 43 0.87 2.35 -5.41
CA VAL A 43 0.04 1.42 -6.15
C VAL A 43 0.46 0.02 -5.77
N LEU A 44 -0.51 -0.80 -5.42
CA LEU A 44 -0.31 -2.20 -5.06
C LEU A 44 -0.94 -3.07 -6.13
N GLU A 45 -0.16 -4.00 -6.68
CA GLU A 45 -0.66 -4.97 -7.65
C GLU A 45 -0.57 -6.35 -7.03
N THR A 46 -1.69 -7.04 -6.99
CA THR A 46 -1.75 -8.36 -6.37
C THR A 46 -2.50 -9.33 -7.29
N SER A 47 -2.40 -10.60 -6.97
CA SER A 47 -3.05 -11.64 -7.75
C SER A 47 -4.47 -11.94 -7.25
N SER A 48 -4.83 -11.46 -6.07
CA SER A 48 -6.16 -11.75 -5.52
C SER A 48 -6.55 -10.71 -4.49
N VAL A 49 -7.85 -10.64 -4.21
CA VAL A 49 -8.38 -9.75 -3.17
C VAL A 49 -7.80 -10.13 -1.80
N ARG A 50 -7.61 -11.42 -1.57
CA ARG A 50 -7.06 -11.89 -0.30
C ARG A 50 -5.64 -11.39 -0.11
N GLU A 51 -4.83 -11.46 -1.15
CA GLU A 51 -3.46 -10.97 -1.09
C GLU A 51 -3.45 -9.48 -0.86
N ASP A 52 -4.33 -8.78 -1.55
CA ASP A 52 -4.47 -7.34 -1.43
C ASP A 52 -4.74 -6.94 0.02
N ARG A 53 -5.73 -7.58 0.64
CA ARG A 53 -6.07 -7.28 2.02
C ARG A 53 -4.93 -7.59 2.98
N ARG A 54 -4.20 -8.66 2.72
CA ARG A 54 -3.07 -9.05 3.54
C ARG A 54 -1.97 -7.99 3.47
N CYS A 55 -1.69 -7.51 2.27
CA CYS A 55 -0.68 -6.48 2.07
C CYS A 55 -1.07 -5.17 2.76
N LEU A 56 -2.33 -4.77 2.64
CA LEU A 56 -2.79 -3.53 3.25
C LEU A 56 -2.79 -3.62 4.77
N ARG A 57 -3.17 -4.76 5.30
CA ARG A 57 -3.14 -4.97 6.75
C ARG A 57 -1.71 -4.95 7.27
N TRP A 58 -0.82 -5.60 6.54
CA TRP A 58 0.59 -5.59 6.91
C TRP A 58 1.13 -4.16 6.99
N LEU A 59 0.80 -3.36 5.97
CA LEU A 59 1.27 -1.99 5.91
C LEU A 59 0.72 -1.17 7.08
N ASP A 60 -0.56 -1.34 7.37
CA ASP A 60 -1.21 -0.57 8.43
C ASP A 60 -0.61 -0.85 9.80
N ASP A 61 0.00 -2.02 9.97
CA ASP A 61 0.62 -2.43 11.23
C ASP A 61 2.08 -2.00 11.36
N GLN A 62 2.67 -1.42 10.32
CA GLN A 62 4.10 -1.14 10.35
C GLN A 62 4.40 0.13 11.15
N PRO A 63 5.56 0.14 11.84
CA PRO A 63 5.95 1.33 12.58
C PRO A 63 6.18 2.49 11.64
N GLY A 64 5.78 3.68 12.07
CA GLY A 64 5.93 4.87 11.27
C GLY A 64 4.78 5.14 10.33
N ILE A 65 3.84 4.21 10.21
CA ILE A 65 2.66 4.40 9.37
C ILE A 65 1.50 4.89 10.24
N VAL A 66 1.02 6.08 9.94
CA VAL A 66 -0.09 6.71 10.67
C VAL A 66 -1.42 6.26 10.10
N GLY A 67 -1.49 6.13 8.79
CA GLY A 67 -2.73 5.70 8.16
C GLY A 67 -2.52 5.31 6.71
N VAL A 68 -3.45 4.51 6.22
CA VAL A 68 -3.46 4.08 4.83
C VAL A 68 -4.87 4.36 4.31
N HIS A 69 -4.94 5.22 3.29
CA HIS A 69 -6.22 5.64 2.73
C HIS A 69 -6.38 5.06 1.33
N LEU A 70 -7.40 4.23 1.15
CA LEU A 70 -7.69 3.62 -0.14
C LEU A 70 -8.35 4.64 -1.04
N VAL A 71 -7.76 4.88 -2.21
CA VAL A 71 -8.27 5.85 -3.18
C VAL A 71 -9.03 5.13 -4.29
N PHE A 72 -8.50 4.01 -4.74
CA PHE A 72 -9.03 3.31 -5.90
C PHE A 72 -8.66 1.84 -5.83
N ALA A 73 -9.59 0.98 -6.23
CA ALA A 73 -9.31 -0.45 -6.32
C ALA A 73 -10.02 -1.01 -7.55
N HIS A 74 -9.33 -1.84 -8.28
CA HIS A 74 -9.87 -2.50 -9.45
C HIS A 74 -9.33 -3.93 -9.51
N TYR A 75 -10.21 -4.89 -9.60
CA TYR A 75 -9.82 -6.29 -9.57
C TYR A 75 -9.95 -6.99 -10.90
N GLY A 76 -10.20 -6.24 -11.94
CA GLY A 76 -10.19 -6.74 -13.30
C GLY A 76 -11.05 -7.99 -13.47
N ASP A 77 -10.49 -8.95 -14.18
CA ASP A 77 -11.23 -10.17 -14.45
C ASP A 77 -11.53 -10.97 -13.21
N ASP A 78 -10.76 -10.77 -12.16
CA ASP A 78 -11.00 -11.48 -10.92
C ASP A 78 -12.27 -11.02 -10.25
N GLY A 79 -12.76 -9.88 -10.67
CA GLY A 79 -13.95 -9.32 -10.06
C GLY A 79 -15.16 -10.18 -10.25
N GLU A 80 -15.17 -10.98 -11.28
CA GLU A 80 -16.35 -11.78 -11.52
C GLU A 80 -16.52 -12.87 -10.50
N GLU A 81 -15.47 -13.31 -9.89
CA GLU A 81 -15.68 -14.30 -8.86
C GLU A 81 -16.38 -13.68 -7.67
N GLY A 82 -16.41 -12.39 -7.59
CA GLY A 82 -17.16 -11.72 -6.54
C GLY A 82 -18.65 -11.74 -6.77
N ARG A 83 -19.06 -12.23 -7.88
CA ARG A 83 -20.48 -12.26 -8.19
C ARG A 83 -21.16 -13.50 -7.75
#